data_8ee43f8a21362eb40189fa17b3d3775b
#
_entry.id   8ee43f8a21362eb40189fa17b3d3775b
#
_cell.length_a   1.000
_cell.length_b   1.000
_cell.length_c   1.000
_cell.angle_alpha   90.00
_cell.angle_beta   90.00
_cell.angle_gamma   90.00
#
_symmetry.space_group_name_H-M   'P 1'
#
loop_
_entity.id
_entity.type
_entity.pdbx_description
1 polymer ?
#
loop_
_entity_poly.entity_id
_entity_poly.type
_entity_poly.pdbx_seq_one_letter_code
_entity_poly.pdbx_strand_id
1 'polypeptide(L)'
;MIVSDAFSALLMGSAVNILKQTTHVVRPDGSNDRSFPSGHTATAFMTATMLTKEYGHKSPWIGIGAYTAASATGLMRMANNKHWLSDVLTGAGIGILSTELGYYLADLIFKEKGINRFEDEEMFERIANPSFISLYLGLNIPLSGYDIDEQTEFRTSSGSSAGVEGAYFFNPYIGVGGRFAISNTSIIVNNDAAEDNTFDAMSLCGGSYFSYPLSERWLVGSKLLGGYVHYPRLKLSEQTVPTKNGVCFGSGFSVTFKAKEHLDVRFFLDYNLMPSHSVGSSEWMNMLTCGASIAVTL
;
A
#
# COMPACT_ATOMS: atom_id res chain seq x y z
N MET A 1 -25.83 -8.98 10.22
CA MET A 1 -26.18 -8.27 8.96
C MET A 1 -26.54 -6.81 9.19
N ILE A 2 -27.80 -6.44 9.49
CA ILE A 2 -28.21 -5.01 9.52
C ILE A 2 -27.36 -4.14 10.45
N VAL A 3 -26.98 -4.64 11.61
CA VAL A 3 -26.19 -3.88 12.60
C VAL A 3 -24.73 -3.76 12.17
N SER A 4 -24.13 -4.83 11.67
CA SER A 4 -22.77 -4.80 11.14
C SER A 4 -22.64 -3.87 9.93
N ASP A 5 -23.63 -3.89 9.04
CA ASP A 5 -23.69 -3.02 7.87
C ASP A 5 -23.86 -1.54 8.28
N ALA A 6 -24.70 -1.28 9.30
CA ALA A 6 -24.88 0.07 9.84
C ALA A 6 -23.61 0.61 10.49
N PHE A 7 -22.88 -0.20 11.28
CA PHE A 7 -21.60 0.20 11.84
C PHE A 7 -20.55 0.46 10.75
N SER A 8 -20.50 -0.41 9.76
CA SER A 8 -19.57 -0.26 8.63
C SER A 8 -19.83 1.04 7.86
N ALA A 9 -21.09 1.34 7.56
CA ALA A 9 -21.49 2.56 6.85
C ALA A 9 -21.19 3.83 7.68
N LEU A 10 -21.44 3.78 8.98
CA LEU A 10 -21.16 4.89 9.90
C LEU A 10 -19.66 5.17 9.99
N LEU A 11 -18.84 4.13 10.18
CA LEU A 11 -17.38 4.25 10.25
C LEU A 11 -16.81 4.80 8.95
N MET A 12 -17.21 4.23 7.82
CA MET A 12 -16.76 4.67 6.50
C MET A 12 -17.16 6.13 6.23
N GLY A 13 -18.44 6.48 6.43
CA GLY A 13 -18.94 7.83 6.20
C GLY A 13 -18.24 8.87 7.09
N SER A 14 -18.00 8.54 8.35
CA SER A 14 -17.29 9.41 9.29
C SER A 14 -15.84 9.62 8.87
N ALA A 15 -15.11 8.54 8.56
CA ALA A 15 -13.72 8.61 8.14
C ALA A 15 -13.54 9.42 6.85
N VAL A 16 -14.36 9.15 5.83
CA VAL A 16 -14.33 9.89 4.56
C VAL A 16 -14.65 11.37 4.76
N ASN A 17 -15.65 11.69 5.59
CA ASN A 17 -16.04 13.08 5.82
C ASN A 17 -14.97 13.87 6.59
N ILE A 18 -14.40 13.29 7.65
CA ILE A 18 -13.33 13.92 8.43
C ILE A 18 -12.15 14.22 7.52
N LEU A 19 -11.68 13.23 6.75
CA LEU A 19 -10.53 13.42 5.87
C LEU A 19 -10.82 14.46 4.77
N LYS A 20 -12.00 14.49 4.18
CA LYS A 20 -12.37 15.51 3.19
C LYS A 20 -12.37 16.95 3.74
N GLN A 21 -12.70 17.09 5.02
CA GLN A 21 -12.73 18.41 5.67
C GLN A 21 -11.35 18.87 6.16
N THR A 22 -10.42 17.94 6.34
CA THR A 22 -9.09 18.26 6.91
C THR A 22 -7.98 18.36 5.87
N THR A 23 -8.10 17.68 4.72
CA THR A 23 -6.98 17.56 3.76
C THR A 23 -6.98 18.60 2.65
N HIS A 24 -8.14 19.17 2.29
CA HIS A 24 -8.28 20.21 1.24
C HIS A 24 -7.54 19.92 -0.07
N VAL A 25 -7.53 18.65 -0.52
CA VAL A 25 -6.85 18.25 -1.75
C VAL A 25 -7.69 18.66 -2.96
N VAL A 26 -7.11 19.42 -3.87
CA VAL A 26 -7.76 19.86 -5.12
C VAL A 26 -7.89 18.66 -6.07
N ARG A 27 -9.02 18.57 -6.77
CA ARG A 27 -9.26 17.52 -7.78
C ARG A 27 -8.41 17.73 -9.02
N PRO A 28 -8.09 16.65 -9.77
CA PRO A 28 -7.37 16.76 -11.04
C PRO A 28 -8.03 17.72 -12.04
N ASP A 29 -9.37 17.82 -12.04
CA ASP A 29 -10.12 18.72 -12.91
C ASP A 29 -10.30 20.13 -12.35
N GLY A 30 -9.71 20.45 -11.18
CA GLY A 30 -9.81 21.75 -10.53
C GLY A 30 -11.20 22.10 -9.98
N SER A 31 -12.19 21.22 -10.01
CA SER A 31 -13.60 21.54 -9.70
C SER A 31 -13.85 21.87 -8.23
N ASN A 32 -13.07 21.37 -7.31
CA ASN A 32 -13.12 21.69 -5.87
C ASN A 32 -11.89 21.11 -5.11
N ASP A 33 -11.77 21.44 -3.84
CA ASP A 33 -10.70 21.07 -2.91
C ASP A 33 -11.02 19.83 -2.02
N ARG A 34 -12.00 19.00 -2.41
CA ARG A 34 -12.45 17.83 -1.65
C ARG A 34 -12.21 16.53 -2.41
N SER A 35 -11.00 16.39 -2.97
CA SER A 35 -10.64 15.19 -3.71
C SER A 35 -10.43 14.00 -2.77
N PHE A 36 -9.63 14.18 -1.72
CA PHE A 36 -9.18 13.09 -0.86
C PHE A 36 -10.09 12.87 0.37
N PRO A 37 -10.41 11.61 0.67
CA PRO A 37 -10.33 10.42 -0.17
C PRO A 37 -11.55 10.28 -1.10
N SER A 38 -11.50 9.32 -2.04
CA SER A 38 -12.62 9.04 -2.94
C SER A 38 -13.78 8.35 -2.24
N GLY A 39 -14.88 9.08 -1.99
CA GLY A 39 -16.07 8.53 -1.35
C GLY A 39 -16.79 7.46 -2.18
N HIS A 40 -16.84 7.61 -3.52
CA HIS A 40 -17.44 6.60 -4.40
C HIS A 40 -16.66 5.28 -4.35
N THR A 41 -15.33 5.36 -4.33
CA THR A 41 -14.48 4.17 -4.20
C THR A 41 -14.63 3.54 -2.83
N ALA A 42 -14.67 4.34 -1.76
CA ALA A 42 -14.89 3.83 -0.40
C ALA A 42 -16.22 3.07 -0.28
N THR A 43 -17.31 3.64 -0.82
CA THR A 43 -18.62 2.97 -0.83
C THR A 43 -18.60 1.69 -1.66
N ALA A 44 -17.99 1.70 -2.84
CA ALA A 44 -17.93 0.53 -3.70
C ALA A 44 -17.14 -0.62 -3.05
N PHE A 45 -15.99 -0.33 -2.44
CA PHE A 45 -15.20 -1.35 -1.75
C PHE A 45 -15.86 -1.81 -0.44
N MET A 46 -16.50 -0.93 0.32
CA MET A 46 -17.30 -1.32 1.47
C MET A 46 -18.40 -2.32 1.07
N THR A 47 -19.17 -1.99 0.02
CA THR A 47 -20.24 -2.88 -0.47
C THR A 47 -19.68 -4.20 -0.99
N ALA A 48 -18.56 -4.18 -1.72
CA ALA A 48 -17.89 -5.38 -2.20
C ALA A 48 -17.43 -6.28 -1.04
N THR A 49 -16.89 -5.70 0.02
CA THR A 49 -16.46 -6.44 1.21
C THR A 49 -17.65 -7.03 1.95
N MET A 50 -18.73 -6.26 2.16
CA MET A 50 -19.98 -6.78 2.75
C MET A 50 -20.54 -7.96 1.95
N LEU A 51 -20.66 -7.79 0.63
CA LEU A 51 -21.17 -8.84 -0.25
C LEU A 51 -20.31 -10.11 -0.20
N THR A 52 -19.01 -9.93 -0.15
CA THR A 52 -18.06 -11.06 -0.05
C THR A 52 -18.20 -11.76 1.31
N LYS A 53 -18.34 -11.01 2.40
CA LYS A 53 -18.55 -11.58 3.75
C LYS A 53 -19.86 -12.37 3.84
N GLU A 54 -20.93 -11.82 3.31
CA GLU A 54 -22.27 -12.41 3.44
C GLU A 54 -22.48 -13.61 2.49
N TYR A 55 -21.90 -13.56 1.30
CA TYR A 55 -22.22 -14.52 0.23
C TYR A 55 -21.01 -15.21 -0.38
N GLY A 56 -19.78 -14.82 -0.03
CA GLY A 56 -18.56 -15.39 -0.60
C GLY A 56 -18.42 -16.90 -0.35
N HIS A 57 -18.97 -17.41 0.76
CA HIS A 57 -19.03 -18.84 1.06
C HIS A 57 -19.86 -19.65 0.05
N LYS A 58 -20.82 -19.04 -0.65
CA LYS A 58 -21.64 -19.72 -1.68
C LYS A 58 -20.88 -19.88 -2.99
N SER A 59 -20.03 -18.93 -3.35
CA SER A 59 -19.23 -18.97 -4.55
C SER A 59 -18.11 -17.91 -4.51
N PRO A 60 -16.86 -18.27 -4.77
CA PRO A 60 -15.75 -17.31 -4.85
C PRO A 60 -15.94 -16.26 -5.95
N TRP A 61 -16.73 -16.57 -6.98
CA TRP A 61 -17.04 -15.65 -8.08
C TRP A 61 -17.80 -14.41 -7.61
N ILE A 62 -18.55 -14.50 -6.49
CA ILE A 62 -19.25 -13.35 -5.91
C ILE A 62 -18.25 -12.30 -5.43
N GLY A 63 -17.23 -12.72 -4.69
CA GLY A 63 -16.15 -11.82 -4.24
C GLY A 63 -15.35 -11.25 -5.41
N ILE A 64 -14.94 -12.10 -6.35
CA ILE A 64 -14.20 -11.67 -7.55
C ILE A 64 -15.00 -10.63 -8.33
N GLY A 65 -16.28 -10.89 -8.59
CA GLY A 65 -17.16 -9.96 -9.31
C GLY A 65 -17.36 -8.64 -8.57
N ALA A 66 -17.59 -8.70 -7.25
CA ALA A 66 -17.81 -7.52 -6.42
C ALA A 66 -16.57 -6.62 -6.37
N TYR A 67 -15.38 -7.17 -6.11
CA TYR A 67 -14.14 -6.39 -6.10
C TYR A 67 -13.72 -5.91 -7.50
N THR A 68 -14.03 -6.66 -8.57
CA THR A 68 -13.83 -6.18 -9.94
C THR A 68 -14.69 -4.95 -10.23
N ALA A 69 -15.97 -4.96 -9.86
CA ALA A 69 -16.85 -3.82 -10.02
C ALA A 69 -16.41 -2.61 -9.17
N ALA A 70 -15.98 -2.85 -7.94
CA ALA A 70 -15.43 -1.80 -7.07
C ALA A 70 -14.15 -1.19 -7.65
N SER A 71 -13.25 -2.01 -8.18
CA SER A 71 -12.03 -1.55 -8.84
C SER A 71 -12.33 -0.75 -10.12
N ALA A 72 -13.27 -1.21 -10.93
CA ALA A 72 -13.74 -0.48 -12.10
C ALA A 72 -14.30 0.90 -11.71
N THR A 73 -15.05 0.98 -10.60
CA THR A 73 -15.53 2.26 -10.07
C THR A 73 -14.37 3.20 -9.76
N GLY A 74 -13.34 2.74 -9.07
CA GLY A 74 -12.14 3.54 -8.76
C GLY A 74 -11.42 4.02 -10.03
N LEU A 75 -11.21 3.13 -11.00
CA LEU A 75 -10.59 3.46 -12.28
C LEU A 75 -11.39 4.51 -13.05
N MET A 76 -12.71 4.39 -13.08
CA MET A 76 -13.59 5.39 -13.72
C MET A 76 -13.50 6.76 -13.05
N ARG A 77 -13.29 6.83 -11.74
CA ARG A 77 -13.10 8.11 -11.04
C ARG A 77 -11.80 8.80 -11.45
N MET A 78 -10.73 8.04 -11.71
CA MET A 78 -9.48 8.57 -12.25
C MET A 78 -9.62 8.95 -13.74
N ALA A 79 -10.20 8.08 -14.56
CA ALA A 79 -10.41 8.35 -15.98
C ALA A 79 -11.26 9.61 -16.24
N ASN A 80 -12.18 9.94 -15.33
CA ASN A 80 -13.00 11.15 -15.38
C ASN A 80 -12.32 12.38 -14.71
N ASN A 81 -11.05 12.32 -14.39
CA ASN A 81 -10.28 13.39 -13.73
C ASN A 81 -10.92 13.90 -12.42
N LYS A 82 -11.66 13.06 -11.71
CA LYS A 82 -12.34 13.44 -10.45
C LYS A 82 -11.52 13.15 -9.21
N HIS A 83 -10.59 12.21 -9.28
CA HIS A 83 -9.78 11.76 -8.15
C HIS A 83 -8.38 11.35 -8.60
N TRP A 84 -7.41 11.60 -7.74
CA TRP A 84 -6.05 11.09 -7.86
C TRP A 84 -5.99 9.59 -7.51
N LEU A 85 -4.94 8.90 -7.93
CA LEU A 85 -4.72 7.50 -7.56
C LEU A 85 -4.70 7.31 -6.03
N SER A 86 -4.05 8.22 -5.30
CA SER A 86 -4.02 8.21 -3.83
C SER A 86 -5.42 8.27 -3.21
N ASP A 87 -6.32 9.08 -3.77
CA ASP A 87 -7.69 9.21 -3.27
C ASP A 87 -8.47 7.90 -3.42
N VAL A 88 -8.26 7.23 -4.57
CA VAL A 88 -8.91 5.96 -4.92
C VAL A 88 -8.39 4.84 -4.01
N LEU A 89 -7.07 4.71 -3.85
CA LEU A 89 -6.47 3.69 -3.00
C LEU A 89 -6.86 3.86 -1.53
N THR A 90 -6.80 5.09 -1.02
CA THR A 90 -7.23 5.39 0.35
C THR A 90 -8.72 5.14 0.53
N GLY A 91 -9.55 5.52 -0.45
CA GLY A 91 -10.97 5.23 -0.44
C GLY A 91 -11.25 3.73 -0.38
N ALA A 92 -10.57 2.92 -1.19
CA ALA A 92 -10.68 1.47 -1.16
C ALA A 92 -10.31 0.88 0.22
N GLY A 93 -9.17 1.32 0.77
CA GLY A 93 -8.72 0.91 2.10
C GLY A 93 -9.72 1.25 3.20
N ILE A 94 -10.26 2.48 3.21
CA ILE A 94 -11.29 2.90 4.17
C ILE A 94 -12.54 2.03 4.04
N GLY A 95 -13.00 1.74 2.82
CA GLY A 95 -14.16 0.89 2.59
C GLY A 95 -14.00 -0.50 3.19
N ILE A 96 -12.88 -1.17 2.93
CA ILE A 96 -12.57 -2.50 3.47
C ILE A 96 -12.46 -2.46 4.99
N LEU A 97 -11.61 -1.57 5.53
CA LEU A 97 -11.36 -1.49 6.98
C LEU A 97 -12.62 -1.15 7.77
N SER A 98 -13.45 -0.24 7.26
CA SER A 98 -14.71 0.10 7.93
C SER A 98 -15.67 -1.08 7.98
N THR A 99 -15.68 -1.94 6.95
CA THR A 99 -16.48 -3.16 6.96
C THR A 99 -15.94 -4.15 7.99
N GLU A 100 -14.65 -4.42 7.98
CA GLU A 100 -14.02 -5.34 8.95
C GLU A 100 -14.29 -4.92 10.39
N LEU A 101 -14.07 -3.63 10.69
CA LEU A 101 -14.33 -3.06 12.02
C LEU A 101 -15.81 -3.07 12.38
N GLY A 102 -16.70 -2.79 11.43
CA GLY A 102 -18.14 -2.80 11.67
C GLY A 102 -18.66 -4.18 12.04
N TYR A 103 -18.19 -5.22 11.36
CA TYR A 103 -18.51 -6.61 11.68
C TYR A 103 -17.90 -7.03 13.02
N TYR A 104 -16.66 -6.67 13.27
CA TYR A 104 -16.01 -6.93 14.56
C TYR A 104 -16.74 -6.28 15.74
N LEU A 105 -17.15 -5.01 15.61
CA LEU A 105 -17.92 -4.32 16.65
C LEU A 105 -19.29 -4.94 16.86
N ALA A 106 -19.97 -5.35 15.79
CA ALA A 106 -21.23 -6.06 15.90
C ALA A 106 -21.07 -7.39 16.65
N ASP A 107 -20.03 -8.17 16.36
CA ASP A 107 -19.73 -9.40 17.07
C ASP A 107 -19.41 -9.16 18.54
N LEU A 108 -18.65 -8.10 18.84
CA LEU A 108 -18.32 -7.74 20.23
C LEU A 108 -19.57 -7.41 21.06
N ILE A 109 -20.55 -6.72 20.45
CA ILE A 109 -21.78 -6.28 21.14
C ILE A 109 -22.78 -7.43 21.27
N PHE A 110 -22.91 -8.25 20.24
CA PHE A 110 -23.90 -9.33 20.18
C PHE A 110 -23.31 -10.71 20.47
N LYS A 111 -22.22 -10.74 21.24
CA LYS A 111 -21.50 -11.94 21.68
C LYS A 111 -22.48 -13.09 21.97
N GLU A 112 -22.29 -14.23 21.30
CA GLU A 112 -23.02 -15.49 21.47
C GLU A 112 -24.42 -15.62 20.77
N LYS A 113 -24.90 -14.63 20.02
CA LYS A 113 -26.18 -14.78 19.31
C LYS A 113 -26.10 -15.27 17.87
N GLY A 114 -24.93 -15.70 17.41
CA GLY A 114 -24.76 -16.39 16.12
C GLY A 114 -25.09 -15.57 14.87
N ILE A 115 -25.18 -14.24 14.98
CA ILE A 115 -25.60 -13.38 13.86
C ILE A 115 -24.52 -13.26 12.78
N ASN A 116 -23.25 -13.41 13.16
CA ASN A 116 -22.10 -13.35 12.25
C ASN A 116 -21.13 -14.53 12.45
N ARG A 117 -21.64 -15.65 12.96
CA ARG A 117 -20.85 -16.87 13.04
C ARG A 117 -20.67 -17.39 11.61
N PHE A 118 -19.62 -16.90 10.95
CA PHE A 118 -19.01 -17.69 9.92
C PHE A 118 -18.45 -18.92 10.63
N GLU A 119 -18.90 -20.09 10.21
CA GLU A 119 -18.35 -21.38 10.63
C GLU A 119 -16.90 -21.57 10.10
N ASP A 120 -16.13 -20.53 10.06
CA ASP A 120 -14.69 -20.52 9.79
C ASP A 120 -13.89 -20.69 11.08
N GLU A 121 -14.45 -21.31 12.13
CA GLU A 121 -13.66 -21.91 13.20
C GLU A 121 -12.92 -23.19 12.75
N GLU A 122 -13.11 -23.62 11.51
CA GLU A 122 -12.23 -24.61 10.94
C GLU A 122 -10.88 -23.98 10.57
N MET A 123 -10.05 -23.96 11.59
CA MET A 123 -8.64 -24.19 11.51
C MET A 123 -7.87 -23.30 10.52
N PHE A 124 -7.47 -22.13 10.98
CA PHE A 124 -6.12 -21.72 10.64
C PHE A 124 -5.16 -22.73 11.30
N GLU A 125 -4.96 -23.89 10.68
CA GLU A 125 -3.82 -24.74 11.01
C GLU A 125 -2.62 -23.82 11.12
N ARG A 126 -1.76 -24.02 12.12
CA ARG A 126 -0.48 -23.33 12.24
C ARG A 126 0.17 -23.42 10.88
N ILE A 127 0.19 -22.29 10.16
CA ILE A 127 0.80 -22.26 8.84
C ILE A 127 2.26 -22.59 9.07
N ALA A 128 2.63 -23.80 8.69
CA ALA A 128 3.99 -24.28 8.85
C ALA A 128 5.00 -23.37 8.12
N ASN A 129 4.55 -22.74 7.02
CA ASN A 129 5.38 -21.89 6.18
C ASN A 129 4.58 -20.67 5.70
N PRO A 130 4.81 -19.45 6.21
CA PRO A 130 4.09 -18.24 5.79
C PRO A 130 4.62 -17.68 4.46
N SER A 131 4.76 -18.53 3.45
CA SER A 131 5.17 -18.14 2.10
C SER A 131 4.09 -17.29 1.44
N PHE A 132 4.48 -16.22 0.74
CA PHE A 132 3.50 -15.29 0.18
C PHE A 132 3.99 -14.65 -1.12
N ILE A 133 3.02 -14.17 -1.91
CA ILE A 133 3.21 -13.20 -3.00
C ILE A 133 2.23 -12.06 -2.76
N SER A 134 2.70 -10.82 -2.87
CA SER A 134 1.89 -9.63 -2.58
C SER A 134 2.10 -8.51 -3.59
N LEU A 135 1.06 -7.70 -3.77
CA LEU A 135 1.17 -6.38 -4.40
C LEU A 135 1.75 -5.41 -3.37
N TYR A 136 2.87 -4.78 -3.72
CA TYR A 136 3.56 -3.79 -2.90
C TYR A 136 3.11 -2.39 -3.29
N LEU A 137 2.47 -1.67 -2.36
CA LEU A 137 2.01 -0.30 -2.56
C LEU A 137 2.42 0.54 -1.35
N GLY A 138 3.19 1.58 -1.59
CA GLY A 138 3.74 2.40 -0.51
C GLY A 138 3.86 3.88 -0.86
N LEU A 139 3.93 4.69 0.18
CA LEU A 139 4.28 6.11 0.13
C LEU A 139 5.75 6.26 0.54
N ASN A 140 6.51 6.92 -0.30
CA ASN A 140 7.91 7.20 -0.08
C ASN A 140 8.07 8.54 0.62
N ILE A 141 8.84 8.54 1.69
CA ILE A 141 9.21 9.71 2.48
C ILE A 141 10.73 9.79 2.46
N PRO A 142 11.33 10.70 1.68
CA PRO A 142 12.76 10.91 1.69
C PRO A 142 13.17 11.48 3.04
N LEU A 143 14.24 10.94 3.63
CA LEU A 143 14.78 11.36 4.92
C LEU A 143 15.97 12.31 4.78
N SER A 144 16.56 12.37 3.60
CA SER A 144 17.71 13.25 3.31
C SER A 144 17.56 13.86 1.92
N GLY A 145 18.00 15.13 1.78
CA GLY A 145 18.36 15.72 0.49
C GLY A 145 19.75 15.29 0.07
N TYR A 146 20.14 15.54 -1.16
CA TYR A 146 21.51 15.36 -1.65
C TYR A 146 21.83 16.47 -2.66
N ASP A 147 23.11 16.82 -2.76
CA ASP A 147 23.57 17.85 -3.69
C ASP A 147 23.93 17.22 -5.04
N ILE A 148 23.46 17.81 -6.13
CA ILE A 148 23.86 17.41 -7.50
C ILE A 148 25.19 18.08 -7.85
N ASP A 149 25.36 19.34 -7.46
CA ASP A 149 26.53 20.19 -7.65
C ASP A 149 26.75 21.10 -6.44
N GLU A 150 27.95 21.72 -6.31
CA GLU A 150 28.27 22.66 -5.21
C GLU A 150 27.28 23.84 -5.06
N GLN A 151 26.39 24.06 -6.01
CA GLN A 151 25.42 25.17 -6.04
C GLN A 151 23.97 24.75 -6.13
N THR A 152 23.66 23.46 -6.25
CA THR A 152 22.29 22.97 -6.49
C THR A 152 21.91 21.92 -5.46
N GLU A 153 21.13 22.33 -4.46
CA GLU A 153 20.51 21.40 -3.50
C GLU A 153 19.33 20.72 -4.16
N PHE A 154 19.34 19.40 -4.19
CA PHE A 154 18.31 18.56 -4.76
C PHE A 154 17.57 17.87 -3.64
N ARG A 155 16.27 18.14 -3.52
CA ARG A 155 15.38 17.45 -2.59
C ARG A 155 14.32 16.70 -3.35
N THR A 156 14.11 15.46 -2.99
CA THR A 156 12.94 14.73 -3.44
C THR A 156 11.81 14.96 -2.46
N SER A 157 10.61 15.21 -2.99
CA SER A 157 9.39 15.27 -2.20
C SER A 157 8.88 13.85 -1.90
N SER A 158 7.79 13.77 -1.13
CA SER A 158 7.08 12.50 -0.94
C SER A 158 6.61 11.95 -2.28
N GLY A 159 6.68 10.65 -2.43
CA GLY A 159 6.29 9.96 -3.66
C GLY A 159 5.53 8.67 -3.38
N SER A 160 5.40 7.85 -4.40
CA SER A 160 4.75 6.55 -4.29
C SER A 160 5.62 5.44 -4.86
N SER A 161 5.43 4.23 -4.34
CA SER A 161 6.02 3.01 -4.87
C SER A 161 4.94 1.99 -5.16
N ALA A 162 5.06 1.31 -6.28
CA ALA A 162 4.23 0.17 -6.63
C ALA A 162 5.10 -0.98 -7.13
N GLY A 163 4.71 -2.22 -6.82
CA GLY A 163 5.48 -3.37 -7.24
C GLY A 163 4.92 -4.70 -6.76
N VAL A 164 5.79 -5.69 -6.76
CA VAL A 164 5.50 -7.05 -6.30
C VAL A 164 6.57 -7.46 -5.30
N GLU A 165 6.14 -8.07 -4.20
CA GLU A 165 7.00 -8.64 -3.17
C GLU A 165 6.56 -10.07 -2.90
N GLY A 166 7.51 -10.98 -2.74
CA GLY A 166 7.22 -12.36 -2.39
C GLY A 166 8.35 -13.00 -1.64
N ALA A 167 8.03 -13.98 -0.80
CA ALA A 167 9.00 -14.75 -0.05
C ALA A 167 8.53 -16.20 0.12
N TYR A 168 9.50 -17.10 0.01
CA TYR A 168 9.34 -18.50 0.32
C TYR A 168 9.99 -18.78 1.68
N PHE A 169 9.23 -19.35 2.60
CA PHE A 169 9.67 -19.68 3.94
C PHE A 169 9.98 -21.17 4.05
N PHE A 170 11.15 -21.49 4.55
CA PHE A 170 11.59 -22.89 4.80
C PHE A 170 11.02 -23.43 6.12
N ASN A 171 10.67 -22.54 7.02
CA ASN A 171 10.07 -22.81 8.33
C ASN A 171 9.24 -21.59 8.73
N PRO A 172 8.48 -21.61 9.84
CA PRO A 172 7.64 -20.48 10.25
C PRO A 172 8.38 -19.15 10.47
N TYR A 173 9.71 -19.17 10.59
CA TYR A 173 10.49 -18.02 11.05
C TYR A 173 11.41 -17.42 9.99
N ILE A 174 11.92 -18.24 9.05
CA ILE A 174 12.98 -17.83 8.12
C ILE A 174 12.61 -18.19 6.70
N GLY A 175 12.72 -17.22 5.80
CA GLY A 175 12.48 -17.37 4.38
C GLY A 175 13.45 -16.55 3.54
N VAL A 176 13.40 -16.78 2.24
CA VAL A 176 14.11 -16.00 1.23
C VAL A 176 13.10 -15.46 0.23
N GLY A 177 13.38 -14.28 -0.30
CA GLY A 177 12.44 -13.68 -1.23
C GLY A 177 13.01 -12.46 -1.94
N GLY A 178 12.13 -11.71 -2.57
CA GLY A 178 12.53 -10.51 -3.28
C GLY A 178 11.38 -9.54 -3.48
N ARG A 179 11.77 -8.34 -3.88
CA ARG A 179 10.86 -7.24 -4.19
C ARG A 179 11.30 -6.58 -5.49
N PHE A 180 10.37 -6.44 -6.41
CA PHE A 180 10.48 -5.52 -7.54
C PHE A 180 9.56 -4.33 -7.26
N ALA A 181 10.08 -3.12 -7.34
CA ALA A 181 9.30 -1.91 -7.14
C ALA A 181 9.70 -0.82 -8.13
N ILE A 182 8.69 -0.08 -8.59
CA ILE A 182 8.83 1.17 -9.32
C ILE A 182 8.42 2.28 -8.38
N SER A 183 9.30 3.24 -8.18
CA SER A 183 9.08 4.40 -7.31
C SER A 183 9.02 5.66 -8.16
N ASN A 184 8.07 6.53 -7.84
CA ASN A 184 7.91 7.83 -8.45
C ASN A 184 7.92 8.87 -7.35
N THR A 185 8.79 9.89 -7.47
CA THR A 185 8.92 10.98 -6.51
C THR A 185 9.03 12.31 -7.25
N SER A 186 8.35 13.32 -6.75
CA SER A 186 8.48 14.68 -7.30
C SER A 186 9.80 15.30 -6.88
N ILE A 187 10.34 16.15 -7.73
CA ILE A 187 11.65 16.80 -7.58
C ILE A 187 11.44 18.24 -7.15
N ILE A 188 12.22 18.70 -6.16
CA ILE A 188 12.31 20.08 -5.71
C ILE A 188 13.75 20.54 -5.90
N VAL A 189 13.96 21.53 -6.73
CA VAL A 189 15.28 22.13 -6.99
C VAL A 189 15.35 23.47 -6.25
N ASN A 190 16.41 23.69 -5.48
CA ASN A 190 16.68 24.96 -4.77
C ASN A 190 15.50 25.53 -3.94
N ASN A 191 14.70 24.68 -3.33
CA ASN A 191 13.50 25.07 -2.55
C ASN A 191 12.40 25.81 -3.35
N ASP A 192 12.43 25.77 -4.67
CA ASP A 192 11.34 26.27 -5.52
C ASP A 192 10.17 25.27 -5.60
N ALA A 193 9.12 25.64 -6.32
CA ALA A 193 7.98 24.76 -6.52
C ALA A 193 8.41 23.43 -7.16
N ALA A 194 7.75 22.31 -6.78
CA ALA A 194 8.02 21.01 -7.37
C ALA A 194 7.92 21.07 -8.89
N GLU A 195 8.94 20.60 -9.59
CA GLU A 195 8.92 20.51 -11.06
C GLU A 195 7.88 19.49 -11.52
N ASP A 196 7.31 19.71 -12.73
CA ASP A 196 6.36 18.76 -13.35
C ASP A 196 7.00 17.40 -13.69
N ASN A 197 8.32 17.31 -13.64
CA ASN A 197 9.06 16.08 -13.90
C ASN A 197 9.20 15.26 -12.62
N THR A 198 8.90 13.98 -12.74
CA THR A 198 8.99 13.01 -11.65
C THR A 198 10.30 12.22 -11.74
N PHE A 199 10.86 11.94 -10.57
CA PHE A 199 12.01 11.08 -10.44
C PHE A 199 11.54 9.62 -10.34
N ASP A 200 11.86 8.82 -11.34
CA ASP A 200 11.52 7.42 -11.40
C ASP A 200 12.71 6.54 -11.02
N ALA A 201 12.46 5.52 -10.24
CA ALA A 201 13.45 4.52 -9.89
C ALA A 201 12.84 3.12 -10.00
N MET A 202 13.56 2.21 -10.62
CA MET A 202 13.19 0.79 -10.68
C MET A 202 14.17 0.00 -9.81
N SER A 203 13.69 -0.72 -8.83
CA SER A 203 14.51 -1.52 -7.92
C SER A 203 14.14 -2.99 -7.98
N LEU A 204 15.16 -3.85 -8.00
CA LEU A 204 15.04 -5.30 -7.86
C LEU A 204 15.95 -5.75 -6.72
N CYS A 205 15.35 -6.22 -5.64
CA CYS A 205 16.04 -6.60 -4.42
C CYS A 205 15.68 -8.03 -4.04
N GLY A 206 16.63 -8.76 -3.47
CA GLY A 206 16.42 -10.08 -2.90
C GLY A 206 17.13 -10.20 -1.56
N GLY A 207 16.69 -11.14 -0.72
CA GLY A 207 17.30 -11.32 0.59
C GLY A 207 16.51 -12.21 1.54
N SER A 208 16.77 -11.99 2.82
CA SER A 208 16.19 -12.78 3.91
C SER A 208 14.93 -12.14 4.45
N TYR A 209 13.95 -12.97 4.73
CA TYR A 209 12.69 -12.61 5.36
C TYR A 209 12.57 -13.37 6.68
N PHE A 210 12.09 -12.67 7.68
CA PHE A 210 11.85 -13.23 9.01
C PHE A 210 10.40 -13.03 9.39
N SER A 211 9.81 -14.02 10.04
CA SER A 211 8.43 -13.98 10.50
C SER A 211 8.33 -14.53 11.90
N TYR A 212 7.44 -13.96 12.69
CA TYR A 212 7.10 -14.46 14.02
C TYR A 212 5.58 -14.39 14.21
N PRO A 213 4.91 -15.53 14.41
CA PRO A 213 3.48 -15.55 14.67
C PRO A 213 3.21 -15.05 16.10
N LEU A 214 2.47 -13.92 16.22
CA LEU A 214 2.00 -13.41 17.51
C LEU A 214 0.74 -14.14 17.98
N SER A 215 -0.12 -14.49 17.03
CA SER A 215 -1.36 -15.24 17.25
C SER A 215 -1.74 -15.98 15.99
N GLU A 216 -2.84 -16.72 16.00
CA GLU A 216 -3.35 -17.44 14.82
C GLU A 216 -3.63 -16.53 13.61
N ARG A 217 -3.91 -15.23 13.86
CA ARG A 217 -4.24 -14.25 12.81
C ARG A 217 -3.21 -13.16 12.60
N TRP A 218 -2.24 -13.02 13.50
CA TRP A 218 -1.28 -11.93 13.45
C TRP A 218 0.16 -12.44 13.37
N LEU A 219 0.88 -11.96 12.36
CA LEU A 219 2.32 -12.19 12.22
C LEU A 219 3.05 -10.86 12.20
N VAL A 220 4.20 -10.81 12.84
CA VAL A 220 5.19 -9.74 12.64
C VAL A 220 6.28 -10.29 11.75
N GLY A 221 6.78 -9.45 10.87
CA GLY A 221 7.88 -9.80 9.99
C GLY A 221 8.94 -8.72 9.95
N SER A 222 10.13 -9.15 9.59
CA SER A 222 11.21 -8.25 9.19
C SER A 222 11.92 -8.78 7.96
N LYS A 223 12.69 -7.92 7.29
CA LYS A 223 13.42 -8.29 6.08
C LYS A 223 14.71 -7.53 5.96
N LEU A 224 15.70 -8.16 5.32
CA LEU A 224 16.96 -7.56 4.92
C LEU A 224 17.19 -7.89 3.44
N LEU A 225 17.26 -6.86 2.63
CA LEU A 225 17.31 -6.97 1.18
C LEU A 225 18.57 -6.28 0.64
N GLY A 226 19.15 -6.86 -0.40
CA GLY A 226 20.18 -6.25 -1.22
C GLY A 226 19.80 -6.41 -2.68
N GLY A 227 20.15 -5.44 -3.50
CA GLY A 227 19.76 -5.49 -4.89
C GLY A 227 20.31 -4.36 -5.74
N TYR A 228 19.59 -4.09 -6.79
CA TYR A 228 20.00 -3.18 -7.84
C TYR A 228 18.88 -2.17 -8.12
N VAL A 229 19.27 -0.91 -8.29
CA VAL A 229 18.38 0.17 -8.68
C VAL A 229 18.80 0.75 -10.02
N HIS A 230 17.82 0.99 -10.88
CA HIS A 230 17.96 1.64 -12.18
C HIS A 230 17.22 2.97 -12.17
N TYR A 231 17.93 4.03 -12.50
CA TYR A 231 17.37 5.37 -12.71
C TYR A 231 17.33 5.67 -14.21
N PRO A 232 16.16 5.84 -14.80
CA PRO A 232 16.05 6.25 -16.20
C PRO A 232 16.57 7.68 -16.38
N ARG A 233 16.78 8.07 -17.63
CA ARG A 233 17.19 9.43 -17.99
C ARG A 233 16.16 10.45 -17.55
N LEU A 234 16.57 11.43 -16.78
CA LEU A 234 15.72 12.52 -16.30
C LEU A 234 16.01 13.80 -17.09
N LYS A 235 14.97 14.41 -17.66
CA LYS A 235 15.06 15.72 -18.31
C LYS A 235 14.53 16.77 -17.34
N LEU A 236 15.42 17.62 -16.84
CA LEU A 236 15.07 18.83 -16.11
C LEU A 236 14.97 20.00 -17.09
N SER A 237 14.35 21.10 -16.69
CA SER A 237 14.14 22.27 -17.56
C SER A 237 15.43 22.84 -18.17
N GLU A 238 16.54 22.75 -17.46
CA GLU A 238 17.86 23.29 -17.90
C GLU A 238 18.93 22.22 -18.12
N GLN A 239 18.74 21.00 -17.59
CA GLN A 239 19.77 19.94 -17.63
C GLN A 239 19.16 18.57 -17.88
N THR A 240 19.93 17.68 -18.45
CA THR A 240 19.55 16.26 -18.61
C THR A 240 20.47 15.40 -17.73
N VAL A 241 19.90 14.72 -16.74
CA VAL A 241 20.60 13.76 -15.91
C VAL A 241 20.61 12.41 -16.63
N PRO A 242 21.80 11.83 -16.90
CA PRO A 242 21.90 10.55 -17.60
C PRO A 242 21.38 9.41 -16.73
N THR A 243 21.11 8.28 -17.37
CA THR A 243 20.78 7.03 -16.67
C THR A 243 21.88 6.65 -15.69
N LYS A 244 21.49 6.26 -14.49
CA LYS A 244 22.40 5.74 -13.47
C LYS A 244 21.91 4.41 -12.94
N ASN A 245 22.84 3.58 -12.57
CA ASN A 245 22.58 2.28 -11.96
C ASN A 245 23.39 2.16 -10.68
N GLY A 246 22.88 1.43 -9.71
CA GLY A 246 23.62 1.22 -8.48
C GLY A 246 23.08 0.08 -7.63
N VAL A 247 23.85 -0.22 -6.60
CA VAL A 247 23.46 -1.22 -5.60
C VAL A 247 22.56 -0.54 -4.58
N CYS A 248 21.51 -1.20 -4.15
CA CYS A 248 20.61 -0.72 -3.11
C CYS A 248 20.47 -1.74 -1.98
N PHE A 249 20.17 -1.24 -0.80
CA PHE A 249 19.91 -2.04 0.39
C PHE A 249 18.56 -1.66 0.96
N GLY A 250 17.87 -2.64 1.53
CA GLY A 250 16.57 -2.44 2.16
C GLY A 250 16.46 -3.23 3.46
N SER A 251 15.82 -2.65 4.43
CA SER A 251 15.35 -3.34 5.63
C SER A 251 13.93 -2.93 5.90
N GLY A 252 13.18 -3.74 6.64
CA GLY A 252 11.81 -3.36 6.93
C GLY A 252 11.15 -4.24 7.98
N PHE A 253 10.06 -3.69 8.50
CA PHE A 253 9.15 -4.38 9.41
C PHE A 253 7.77 -4.47 8.77
N SER A 254 7.04 -5.50 9.14
CA SER A 254 5.67 -5.68 8.70
C SER A 254 4.81 -6.33 9.78
N VAL A 255 3.53 -5.96 9.74
CA VAL A 255 2.47 -6.62 10.52
C VAL A 255 1.48 -7.17 9.53
N THR A 256 1.25 -8.46 9.59
CA THR A 256 0.35 -9.17 8.68
C THR A 256 -0.86 -9.67 9.45
N PHE A 257 -2.02 -9.35 8.94
CA PHE A 257 -3.30 -9.87 9.41
C PHE A 257 -3.80 -10.91 8.41
N LYS A 258 -3.99 -12.14 8.84
CA LYS A 258 -4.59 -13.22 8.07
C LYS A 258 -6.09 -13.01 7.99
N ALA A 259 -6.55 -12.52 6.85
CA ALA A 259 -7.96 -12.23 6.64
C ALA A 259 -8.75 -13.49 6.27
N LYS A 260 -8.14 -14.38 5.47
CA LYS A 260 -8.67 -15.69 5.05
C LYS A 260 -7.51 -16.68 4.88
N GLU A 261 -7.83 -17.94 4.64
CA GLU A 261 -6.87 -19.05 4.49
C GLU A 261 -5.70 -18.71 3.53
N HIS A 262 -5.99 -18.04 2.42
CA HIS A 262 -4.99 -17.66 1.42
C HIS A 262 -4.91 -16.15 1.16
N LEU A 263 -5.53 -15.31 2.01
CA LEU A 263 -5.56 -13.87 1.80
C LEU A 263 -5.16 -13.13 3.07
N ASP A 264 -4.06 -12.40 2.96
CA ASP A 264 -3.49 -11.62 4.04
C ASP A 264 -3.49 -10.13 3.69
N VAL A 265 -3.68 -9.30 4.70
CA VAL A 265 -3.43 -7.86 4.63
C VAL A 265 -2.18 -7.57 5.42
N ARG A 266 -1.19 -6.96 4.77
CA ARG A 266 0.11 -6.69 5.35
C ARG A 266 0.38 -5.19 5.34
N PHE A 267 0.69 -4.64 6.49
CA PHE A 267 1.20 -3.28 6.64
C PHE A 267 2.72 -3.35 6.81
N PHE A 268 3.44 -2.44 6.17
CA PHE A 268 4.89 -2.45 6.22
C PHE A 268 5.47 -1.05 6.37
N LEU A 269 6.66 -1.01 6.94
CA LEU A 269 7.53 0.14 7.06
C LEU A 269 8.93 -0.29 6.62
N ASP A 270 9.35 0.20 5.47
CA ASP A 270 10.61 -0.17 4.84
C ASP A 270 11.57 1.02 4.82
N TYR A 271 12.80 0.77 5.20
CA TYR A 271 13.91 1.69 5.02
C TYR A 271 14.74 1.23 3.82
N ASN A 272 14.92 2.13 2.86
CA ASN A 272 15.65 1.87 1.63
C ASN A 272 16.84 2.83 1.53
N LEU A 273 18.02 2.26 1.30
CA LEU A 273 19.27 2.95 1.08
C LEU A 273 19.67 2.76 -0.38
N MET A 274 19.68 3.84 -1.15
CA MET A 274 19.93 3.84 -2.58
C MET A 274 21.00 4.88 -2.94
N PRO A 275 21.83 4.68 -3.97
CA PRO A 275 22.76 5.72 -4.42
C PRO A 275 21.96 6.92 -4.94
N SER A 276 22.48 8.12 -4.73
CA SER A 276 21.89 9.34 -5.30
C SER A 276 21.92 9.31 -6.83
N HIS A 277 20.97 9.95 -7.50
CA HIS A 277 20.96 10.04 -8.99
C HIS A 277 21.88 11.16 -9.51
N SER A 278 22.74 11.73 -8.70
CA SER A 278 23.72 12.73 -9.14
C SER A 278 24.91 12.12 -9.86
N VAL A 279 25.41 12.79 -10.88
CA VAL A 279 26.63 12.41 -11.59
C VAL A 279 27.82 12.95 -10.80
N GLY A 280 28.64 12.04 -10.29
CA GLY A 280 29.85 12.40 -9.53
C GLY A 280 29.72 12.40 -8.01
N SER A 281 28.52 12.37 -7.44
CA SER A 281 28.32 12.20 -6.00
C SER A 281 28.32 10.72 -5.60
N SER A 282 29.01 10.43 -4.48
CA SER A 282 28.98 9.13 -3.81
C SER A 282 27.95 9.06 -2.67
N GLU A 283 27.06 10.05 -2.59
CA GLU A 283 26.06 10.15 -1.53
C GLU A 283 24.97 9.08 -1.64
N TRP A 284 24.41 8.74 -0.52
CA TRP A 284 23.34 7.77 -0.41
C TRP A 284 22.03 8.45 -0.04
N MET A 285 20.99 8.11 -0.77
CA MET A 285 19.63 8.56 -0.52
C MET A 285 18.96 7.63 0.46
N ASN A 286 18.44 8.20 1.54
CA ASN A 286 17.70 7.50 2.58
C ASN A 286 16.19 7.69 2.36
N MET A 287 15.46 6.62 2.20
CA MET A 287 14.03 6.66 1.94
C MET A 287 13.27 5.73 2.86
N LEU A 288 12.27 6.28 3.54
CA LEU A 288 11.30 5.52 4.30
C LEU A 288 10.08 5.27 3.43
N THR A 289 9.65 4.02 3.30
CA THR A 289 8.43 3.66 2.57
C THR A 289 7.45 3.03 3.54
N CYS A 290 6.31 3.66 3.73
CA CYS A 290 5.22 3.08 4.50
C CYS A 290 4.07 2.69 3.58
N GLY A 291 3.46 1.54 3.81
CA GLY A 291 2.43 1.06 2.90
C GLY A 291 1.65 -0.14 3.40
N ALA A 292 0.81 -0.60 2.50
CA ALA A 292 0.03 -1.82 2.70
C ALA A 292 0.11 -2.70 1.46
N SER A 293 -0.03 -3.98 1.66
CA SER A 293 -0.07 -4.97 0.59
C SER A 293 -1.16 -6.01 0.84
N ILE A 294 -1.73 -6.48 -0.23
CA ILE A 294 -2.59 -7.67 -0.22
C ILE A 294 -1.70 -8.82 -0.64
N ALA A 295 -1.59 -9.82 0.21
CA ALA A 295 -0.76 -10.99 0.00
C ALA A 295 -1.62 -12.23 -0.18
N VAL A 296 -1.19 -13.09 -1.09
CA VAL A 296 -1.71 -14.45 -1.22
C VAL A 296 -0.70 -15.38 -0.55
N THR A 297 -1.15 -16.11 0.46
CA THR A 297 -0.36 -17.15 1.13
C THR A 297 -0.36 -18.42 0.28
N LEU A 298 0.83 -19.02 0.10
CA LEU A 298 1.07 -20.21 -0.74
C LEU A 298 1.06 -21.48 0.08
#